data_9282dc2be4f674cc4028367d49d1962d
#
_entry.id   9282dc2be4f674cc4028367d49d1962d
#
_cell.length_a   1.000
_cell.length_b   1.000
_cell.length_c   1.000
_cell.angle_alpha   90.00
_cell.angle_beta   90.00
_cell.angle_gamma   90.00
#
_symmetry.space_group_name_H-M   'P 1'
#
loop_
_entity.id
_entity.type
_entity.pdbx_description
1 polymer ?
#
loop_
_entity_poly.entity_id
_entity_poly.type
_entity_poly.pdbx_seq_one_letter_code
_entity_poly.pdbx_strand_id
1 'polypeptide(L)'
;FRRVLFRSAKMTKGGVIMDVVNAEQAAIAEDAGAVSVMALERVPSDIRKAGGVARMADPSKVIEIMDAVDIPVMAKVRIGHFVEAQVLQSLGVDMIDESEVLTQADEDFHIDKEQFTIPFVCGARDLGEALRRVDEGAAMIRTKGEAGTGNVVEAVRHMRTIQGAIREIENKTEEELWQVAREINAPRELVKLTAEKGRIPVVNFSAGGIATPADAALMMQLGADGVFVGSGIFKSENPELVAKAVVEATAHYEDADLIADVSTDLGAAMPGIDINEIPEEERLQNRGNLI
;
A
#
# COMPACT_ATOMS: atom_id res chain seq x y z
N PHE A 1 15.90 -0.69 -18.06
CA PHE A 1 15.22 -1.71 -17.24
C PHE A 1 14.33 -1.05 -16.17
N ARG A 2 14.84 -0.20 -15.25
CA ARG A 2 14.05 0.56 -14.23
C ARG A 2 12.81 1.28 -14.83
N ARG A 3 12.91 1.85 -16.05
CA ARG A 3 11.76 2.51 -16.71
C ARG A 3 10.60 1.57 -17.00
N VAL A 4 10.85 0.27 -17.19
CA VAL A 4 9.79 -0.73 -17.43
C VAL A 4 9.08 -1.06 -16.13
N LEU A 5 9.81 -1.29 -15.03
CA LEU A 5 9.24 -1.56 -13.70
C LEU A 5 8.35 -0.43 -13.21
N PHE A 6 8.79 0.83 -13.38
CA PHE A 6 7.98 2.01 -13.05
C PHE A 6 6.73 2.17 -13.94
N ARG A 7 6.76 1.65 -15.19
CA ARG A 7 5.57 1.68 -16.06
C ARG A 7 4.50 0.73 -15.57
N SER A 8 4.85 -0.48 -15.15
CA SER A 8 3.89 -1.47 -14.62
C SER A 8 3.15 -0.91 -13.40
N ALA A 9 3.88 -0.34 -12.43
CA ALA A 9 3.29 0.31 -11.27
C ALA A 9 2.37 1.50 -11.64
N LYS A 10 2.72 2.28 -12.66
CA LYS A 10 1.89 3.41 -13.13
C LYS A 10 0.57 2.99 -13.79
N MET A 11 0.48 1.77 -14.31
CA MET A 11 -0.76 1.27 -14.91
C MET A 11 -1.87 1.06 -13.88
N THR A 12 -1.53 0.91 -12.61
CA THR A 12 -2.50 0.75 -11.51
C THR A 12 -3.07 2.08 -11.00
N LYS A 13 -2.54 3.23 -11.46
CA LYS A 13 -2.95 4.56 -11.00
C LYS A 13 -4.45 4.81 -11.22
N GLY A 14 -5.10 5.37 -10.18
CA GLY A 14 -6.53 5.65 -10.17
C GLY A 14 -7.40 4.47 -9.75
N GLY A 15 -6.79 3.31 -9.47
CA GLY A 15 -7.52 2.10 -9.15
C GLY A 15 -7.37 1.63 -7.71
N VAL A 16 -8.06 0.52 -7.46
CA VAL A 16 -8.06 -0.21 -6.18
C VAL A 16 -7.26 -1.49 -6.32
N ILE A 17 -6.36 -1.73 -5.38
CA ILE A 17 -5.66 -3.02 -5.21
C ILE A 17 -6.29 -3.70 -4.00
N MET A 18 -6.78 -4.93 -4.15
CA MET A 18 -7.49 -5.63 -3.08
C MET A 18 -6.65 -6.75 -2.49
N ASP A 19 -6.50 -6.76 -1.16
CA ASP A 19 -5.86 -7.86 -0.43
C ASP A 19 -6.81 -9.07 -0.39
N VAL A 20 -6.38 -10.21 -0.89
CA VAL A 20 -7.19 -11.44 -1.02
C VAL A 20 -6.45 -12.65 -0.44
N VAL A 21 -7.18 -13.66 0.03
CA VAL A 21 -6.60 -14.86 0.67
C VAL A 21 -6.96 -16.18 -0.04
N ASN A 22 -7.78 -16.12 -1.09
CA ASN A 22 -8.19 -17.28 -1.90
C ASN A 22 -8.72 -16.84 -3.27
N ALA A 23 -8.99 -17.81 -4.14
CA ALA A 23 -9.53 -17.60 -5.48
C ALA A 23 -10.90 -16.90 -5.49
N GLU A 24 -11.79 -17.23 -4.55
CA GLU A 24 -13.13 -16.61 -4.45
C GLU A 24 -13.03 -15.10 -4.21
N GLN A 25 -12.21 -14.67 -3.25
CA GLN A 25 -11.99 -13.25 -3.00
C GLN A 25 -11.29 -12.53 -4.17
N ALA A 26 -10.38 -13.24 -4.87
CA ALA A 26 -9.73 -12.70 -6.06
C ALA A 26 -10.74 -12.46 -7.19
N ALA A 27 -11.65 -13.39 -7.44
CA ALA A 27 -12.73 -13.24 -8.41
C ALA A 27 -13.68 -12.08 -8.05
N ILE A 28 -14.07 -11.94 -6.77
CA ILE A 28 -14.87 -10.80 -6.28
C ILE A 28 -14.15 -9.47 -6.58
N ALA A 29 -12.84 -9.43 -6.33
CA ALA A 29 -12.04 -8.21 -6.56
C ALA A 29 -11.99 -7.86 -8.06
N GLU A 30 -11.75 -8.82 -8.93
CA GLU A 30 -11.73 -8.63 -10.40
C GLU A 30 -13.10 -8.21 -10.92
N ASP A 31 -14.18 -8.88 -10.52
CA ASP A 31 -15.56 -8.56 -10.89
C ASP A 31 -15.99 -7.16 -10.40
N ALA A 32 -15.43 -6.69 -9.31
CA ALA A 32 -15.62 -5.34 -8.80
C ALA A 32 -14.86 -4.26 -9.58
N GLY A 33 -13.90 -4.65 -10.43
CA GLY A 33 -13.07 -3.72 -11.19
C GLY A 33 -11.77 -3.32 -10.50
N ALA A 34 -11.25 -4.14 -9.58
CA ALA A 34 -9.91 -3.95 -9.05
C ALA A 34 -8.86 -3.96 -10.16
N VAL A 35 -7.82 -3.13 -10.04
CA VAL A 35 -6.74 -3.06 -11.03
C VAL A 35 -5.65 -4.09 -10.77
N SER A 36 -5.66 -4.70 -9.59
CA SER A 36 -4.74 -5.76 -9.16
C SER A 36 -5.26 -6.38 -7.86
N VAL A 37 -4.80 -7.58 -7.55
CA VAL A 37 -4.99 -8.20 -6.23
C VAL A 37 -3.64 -8.42 -5.54
N MET A 38 -3.69 -8.45 -4.20
CA MET A 38 -2.55 -8.76 -3.34
C MET A 38 -2.82 -10.09 -2.62
N ALA A 39 -2.07 -11.12 -2.99
CA ALA A 39 -2.18 -12.44 -2.39
C ALA A 39 -1.56 -12.46 -0.98
N LEU A 40 -2.34 -12.90 0.00
CA LEU A 40 -1.98 -12.99 1.41
C LEU A 40 -2.34 -14.34 1.99
N GLU A 41 -1.59 -14.77 3.00
CA GLU A 41 -1.97 -15.93 3.83
C GLU A 41 -3.22 -15.63 4.67
N ARG A 42 -3.28 -14.41 5.22
CA ARG A 42 -4.38 -13.88 6.04
C ARG A 42 -4.49 -12.37 5.82
N VAL A 43 -5.71 -11.84 5.84
CA VAL A 43 -5.91 -10.39 5.81
C VAL A 43 -5.34 -9.72 7.08
N PRO A 44 -4.94 -8.45 7.02
CA PRO A 44 -4.24 -7.78 8.13
C PRO A 44 -4.98 -7.85 9.48
N SER A 45 -6.30 -7.77 9.50
CA SER A 45 -7.08 -7.91 10.75
C SER A 45 -6.94 -9.29 11.40
N ASP A 46 -6.85 -10.35 10.59
CA ASP A 46 -6.65 -11.70 11.10
C ASP A 46 -5.20 -11.93 11.55
N ILE A 47 -4.22 -11.26 10.91
CA ILE A 47 -2.82 -11.26 11.36
C ILE A 47 -2.72 -10.65 12.76
N ARG A 48 -3.37 -9.49 13.02
CA ARG A 48 -3.42 -8.88 14.35
C ARG A 48 -4.04 -9.80 15.38
N LYS A 49 -5.20 -10.36 15.05
CA LYS A 49 -5.95 -11.21 15.97
C LYS A 49 -5.22 -12.51 16.32
N ALA A 50 -4.52 -13.10 15.36
CA ALA A 50 -3.82 -14.37 15.56
C ALA A 50 -2.49 -14.19 16.33
N GLY A 51 -1.85 -13.03 16.21
CA GLY A 51 -0.50 -12.81 16.77
C GLY A 51 0.57 -13.69 16.13
N GLY A 52 1.73 -13.77 16.77
CA GLY A 52 2.85 -14.61 16.34
C GLY A 52 3.56 -14.08 15.10
N VAL A 53 4.23 -14.99 14.36
CA VAL A 53 5.03 -14.64 13.19
C VAL A 53 4.18 -14.75 11.92
N ALA A 54 3.89 -13.62 11.28
CA ALA A 54 3.24 -13.54 9.98
C ALA A 54 4.29 -13.64 8.87
N ARG A 55 4.09 -14.56 7.93
CA ARG A 55 5.03 -14.87 6.83
C ARG A 55 4.37 -14.70 5.48
N MET A 56 5.19 -14.82 4.42
CA MET A 56 4.73 -14.96 3.05
C MET A 56 3.64 -16.04 2.93
N ALA A 57 2.67 -15.82 2.06
CA ALA A 57 1.64 -16.82 1.75
C ALA A 57 2.26 -18.10 1.17
N ASP A 58 1.60 -19.23 1.38
CA ASP A 58 2.01 -20.48 0.76
C ASP A 58 2.04 -20.35 -0.77
N PRO A 59 3.10 -20.80 -1.45
CA PRO A 59 3.19 -20.76 -2.91
C PRO A 59 1.98 -21.35 -3.64
N SER A 60 1.37 -22.43 -3.12
CA SER A 60 0.18 -23.03 -3.73
C SER A 60 -1.02 -22.08 -3.71
N LYS A 61 -1.18 -21.31 -2.64
CA LYS A 61 -2.22 -20.29 -2.51
C LYS A 61 -1.99 -19.12 -3.48
N VAL A 62 -0.73 -18.70 -3.63
CA VAL A 62 -0.38 -17.64 -4.60
C VAL A 62 -0.71 -18.09 -6.03
N ILE A 63 -0.36 -19.32 -6.40
CA ILE A 63 -0.68 -19.92 -7.70
C ILE A 63 -2.19 -20.02 -7.90
N GLU A 64 -2.94 -20.51 -6.90
CA GLU A 64 -4.41 -20.60 -6.95
C GLU A 64 -5.05 -19.24 -7.26
N ILE A 65 -4.55 -18.17 -6.62
CA ILE A 65 -5.04 -16.81 -6.88
C ILE A 65 -4.64 -16.34 -8.29
N MET A 66 -3.41 -16.61 -8.73
CA MET A 66 -2.95 -16.25 -10.09
C MET A 66 -3.77 -16.96 -11.18
N ASP A 67 -4.16 -18.22 -10.95
CA ASP A 67 -4.97 -19.00 -11.89
C ASP A 67 -6.44 -18.56 -11.92
N ALA A 68 -6.90 -17.81 -10.92
CA ALA A 68 -8.30 -17.41 -10.77
C ALA A 68 -8.65 -16.06 -11.44
N VAL A 69 -7.67 -15.22 -11.77
CA VAL A 69 -7.89 -13.86 -12.28
C VAL A 69 -6.97 -13.52 -13.47
N ASP A 70 -7.42 -12.62 -14.32
CA ASP A 70 -6.64 -12.08 -15.43
C ASP A 70 -5.92 -10.76 -15.07
N ILE A 71 -6.30 -10.12 -13.95
CA ILE A 71 -5.64 -8.90 -13.47
C ILE A 71 -4.32 -9.23 -12.76
N PRO A 72 -3.35 -8.29 -12.72
CA PRO A 72 -2.07 -8.50 -12.06
C PRO A 72 -2.18 -8.97 -10.62
N VAL A 73 -1.33 -9.91 -10.23
CA VAL A 73 -1.25 -10.45 -8.87
C VAL A 73 0.03 -10.01 -8.19
N MET A 74 -0.11 -9.38 -7.05
CA MET A 74 0.98 -9.04 -6.13
C MET A 74 1.03 -10.03 -4.97
N ALA A 75 2.18 -10.15 -4.31
CA ALA A 75 2.28 -10.91 -3.06
C ALA A 75 3.26 -10.23 -2.09
N LYS A 76 3.08 -10.49 -0.77
CA LYS A 76 3.87 -9.87 0.29
C LYS A 76 5.04 -10.75 0.72
N VAL A 77 6.17 -10.08 0.98
CA VAL A 77 7.33 -10.65 1.66
C VAL A 77 7.62 -9.89 2.94
N ARG A 78 8.31 -10.54 3.87
CA ARG A 78 8.79 -9.90 5.09
C ARG A 78 9.91 -8.90 4.78
N ILE A 79 9.96 -7.81 5.51
CA ILE A 79 11.05 -6.84 5.40
C ILE A 79 12.41 -7.54 5.57
N GLY A 80 13.33 -7.31 4.63
CA GLY A 80 14.68 -7.89 4.59
C GLY A 80 14.75 -9.35 4.11
N HIS A 81 13.63 -10.01 3.88
CA HIS A 81 13.63 -11.44 3.51
C HIS A 81 13.79 -11.64 1.99
N PHE A 82 14.98 -11.41 1.46
CA PHE A 82 15.26 -11.49 0.02
C PHE A 82 14.97 -12.88 -0.58
N VAL A 83 15.06 -13.97 0.20
CA VAL A 83 14.76 -15.32 -0.30
C VAL A 83 13.25 -15.48 -0.55
N GLU A 84 12.36 -14.94 0.30
CA GLU A 84 10.91 -14.91 0.00
C GLU A 84 10.65 -14.16 -1.32
N ALA A 85 11.35 -13.06 -1.56
CA ALA A 85 11.23 -12.33 -2.82
C ALA A 85 11.73 -13.14 -4.03
N GLN A 86 12.82 -13.92 -3.89
CA GLN A 86 13.28 -14.85 -4.92
C GLN A 86 12.23 -15.91 -5.22
N VAL A 87 11.57 -16.46 -4.21
CA VAL A 87 10.48 -17.44 -4.37
C VAL A 87 9.34 -16.80 -5.15
N LEU A 88 8.84 -15.62 -4.75
CA LEU A 88 7.73 -14.95 -5.45
C LEU A 88 8.09 -14.59 -6.89
N GLN A 89 9.30 -14.10 -7.13
CA GLN A 89 9.77 -13.83 -8.50
C GLN A 89 9.80 -15.11 -9.34
N SER A 90 10.19 -16.26 -8.76
CA SER A 90 10.20 -17.54 -9.48
C SER A 90 8.80 -18.09 -9.80
N LEU A 91 7.79 -17.74 -8.97
CA LEU A 91 6.38 -18.06 -9.23
C LEU A 91 5.78 -17.20 -10.36
N GLY A 92 6.41 -16.06 -10.66
CA GLY A 92 5.96 -15.17 -11.72
C GLY A 92 4.87 -14.18 -11.30
N VAL A 93 4.77 -13.81 -10.01
CA VAL A 93 3.89 -12.72 -9.59
C VAL A 93 4.29 -11.42 -10.27
N ASP A 94 3.34 -10.49 -10.44
CA ASP A 94 3.58 -9.25 -11.20
C ASP A 94 4.30 -8.17 -10.38
N MET A 95 4.11 -8.14 -9.04
CA MET A 95 4.79 -7.21 -8.13
C MET A 95 4.97 -7.86 -6.75
N ILE A 96 5.96 -7.39 -6.01
CA ILE A 96 6.25 -7.83 -4.63
C ILE A 96 6.08 -6.65 -3.68
N ASP A 97 5.31 -6.82 -2.61
CA ASP A 97 5.20 -5.85 -1.51
C ASP A 97 6.11 -6.29 -0.34
N GLU A 98 7.21 -5.59 -0.13
CA GLU A 98 8.03 -5.71 1.06
C GLU A 98 7.34 -4.98 2.20
N SER A 99 6.72 -5.76 3.11
CA SER A 99 5.61 -5.26 3.93
C SER A 99 5.84 -5.38 5.43
N GLU A 100 5.61 -4.27 6.14
CA GLU A 100 5.52 -4.19 7.60
C GLU A 100 4.33 -4.95 8.19
N VAL A 101 3.33 -5.31 7.38
CA VAL A 101 2.19 -6.12 7.82
C VAL A 101 2.64 -7.51 8.23
N LEU A 102 3.63 -8.07 7.54
CA LEU A 102 4.30 -9.30 7.94
C LEU A 102 5.34 -9.02 9.03
N THR A 103 5.72 -10.07 9.77
CA THR A 103 6.78 -9.95 10.77
C THR A 103 8.12 -9.76 10.07
N GLN A 104 8.81 -8.67 10.35
CA GLN A 104 10.12 -8.39 9.72
C GLN A 104 11.11 -9.52 9.99
N ALA A 105 11.94 -9.81 8.99
CA ALA A 105 12.98 -10.82 9.06
C ALA A 105 14.37 -10.24 9.33
N ASP A 106 14.54 -8.96 9.05
CA ASP A 106 15.76 -8.20 9.28
C ASP A 106 15.41 -6.88 9.96
N GLU A 107 16.13 -6.55 11.03
CA GLU A 107 15.91 -5.30 11.78
C GLU A 107 16.72 -4.14 11.19
N ASP A 108 17.78 -4.44 10.42
CA ASP A 108 18.75 -3.46 9.94
C ASP A 108 18.61 -3.17 8.42
N PHE A 109 18.11 -4.12 7.62
CA PHE A 109 18.11 -3.97 6.17
C PHE A 109 16.77 -4.27 5.53
N HIS A 110 16.43 -3.43 4.54
CA HIS A 110 15.44 -3.76 3.51
C HIS A 110 16.10 -4.54 2.38
N ILE A 111 15.28 -5.20 1.57
CA ILE A 111 15.73 -5.94 0.39
C ILE A 111 16.35 -4.96 -0.61
N ASP A 112 17.55 -5.27 -1.13
CA ASP A 112 18.11 -4.61 -2.30
C ASP A 112 17.33 -5.02 -3.55
N LYS A 113 16.43 -4.15 -3.98
CA LYS A 113 15.48 -4.39 -5.07
C LYS A 113 16.13 -4.31 -6.45
N GLU A 114 17.36 -3.80 -6.54
CA GLU A 114 18.11 -3.74 -7.80
C GLU A 114 18.54 -5.12 -8.31
N GLN A 115 18.58 -6.10 -7.43
CA GLN A 115 18.91 -7.49 -7.77
C GLN A 115 17.72 -8.25 -8.39
N PHE A 116 16.54 -7.65 -8.47
CA PHE A 116 15.32 -8.29 -8.96
C PHE A 116 14.85 -7.69 -10.29
N THR A 117 14.13 -8.49 -11.06
CA THR A 117 13.54 -8.08 -12.33
C THR A 117 12.05 -7.76 -12.22
N ILE A 118 11.50 -7.87 -11.03
CA ILE A 118 10.11 -7.62 -10.67
C ILE A 118 10.00 -6.28 -9.92
N PRO A 119 8.95 -5.47 -10.12
CA PRO A 119 8.76 -4.24 -9.36
C PRO A 119 8.37 -4.51 -7.91
N PHE A 120 8.83 -3.62 -7.01
CA PHE A 120 8.53 -3.66 -5.58
C PHE A 120 7.62 -2.51 -5.15
N VAL A 121 6.76 -2.83 -4.18
CA VAL A 121 5.95 -1.89 -3.39
C VAL A 121 6.54 -1.83 -1.99
N CYS A 122 6.59 -0.64 -1.39
CA CYS A 122 7.00 -0.46 0.01
C CYS A 122 6.09 0.53 0.73
N GLY A 123 5.92 0.33 2.04
CA GLY A 123 5.23 1.26 2.91
C GLY A 123 6.12 2.43 3.35
N ALA A 124 5.51 3.61 3.54
CA ALA A 124 6.17 4.77 4.14
C ALA A 124 5.18 5.60 4.97
N ARG A 125 5.70 6.28 6.00
CA ARG A 125 4.93 7.19 6.87
C ARG A 125 5.23 8.66 6.59
N ASP A 126 6.39 8.93 6.02
CA ASP A 126 6.89 10.26 5.72
C ASP A 126 7.71 10.29 4.42
N LEU A 127 8.10 11.50 3.99
CA LEU A 127 8.84 11.68 2.76
C LEU A 127 10.24 11.06 2.79
N GLY A 128 10.93 11.12 3.94
CA GLY A 128 12.27 10.55 4.08
C GLY A 128 12.26 9.03 3.91
N GLU A 129 11.34 8.34 4.58
CA GLU A 129 11.14 6.91 4.44
C GLU A 129 10.76 6.54 3.00
N ALA A 130 9.83 7.28 2.37
CA ALA A 130 9.43 7.04 0.99
C ALA A 130 10.62 7.14 0.02
N LEU A 131 11.46 8.16 0.16
CA LEU A 131 12.61 8.37 -0.72
C LEU A 131 13.72 7.35 -0.50
N ARG A 132 13.94 6.88 0.73
CA ARG A 132 14.85 5.75 0.98
C ARG A 132 14.38 4.47 0.28
N ARG A 133 13.09 4.14 0.36
CA ARG A 133 12.53 2.97 -0.36
C ARG A 133 12.67 3.11 -1.88
N VAL A 134 12.47 4.32 -2.42
CA VAL A 134 12.69 4.59 -3.85
C VAL A 134 14.16 4.43 -4.24
N ASP A 135 15.08 4.85 -3.40
CA ASP A 135 16.52 4.68 -3.60
C ASP A 135 16.93 3.20 -3.66
N GLU A 136 16.35 2.38 -2.82
CA GLU A 136 16.51 0.92 -2.81
C GLU A 136 15.88 0.22 -4.04
N GLY A 137 15.14 0.96 -4.88
CA GLY A 137 14.55 0.45 -6.12
C GLY A 137 13.03 0.21 -6.08
N ALA A 138 12.31 0.67 -5.04
CA ALA A 138 10.84 0.56 -5.02
C ALA A 138 10.22 1.30 -6.21
N ALA A 139 9.28 0.64 -6.89
CA ALA A 139 8.54 1.17 -8.04
C ALA A 139 7.20 1.81 -7.64
N MET A 140 6.73 1.55 -6.43
CA MET A 140 5.52 2.09 -5.82
C MET A 140 5.75 2.30 -4.34
N ILE A 141 5.24 3.43 -3.83
CA ILE A 141 5.09 3.67 -2.39
C ILE A 141 3.62 3.59 -2.02
N ARG A 142 3.34 3.12 -0.82
CA ARG A 142 2.03 3.25 -0.19
C ARG A 142 2.18 3.80 1.22
N THR A 143 1.13 4.44 1.74
CA THR A 143 1.12 4.75 3.17
C THR A 143 1.15 3.43 3.97
N LYS A 144 1.82 3.41 5.12
CA LYS A 144 1.71 2.27 6.04
C LYS A 144 0.31 2.21 6.65
N GLY A 145 -0.23 3.37 7.04
CA GLY A 145 -1.46 3.42 7.80
C GLY A 145 -1.33 2.57 9.07
N GLU A 146 -2.45 2.01 9.53
CA GLU A 146 -2.44 0.93 10.51
C GLU A 146 -3.34 -0.20 10.00
N ALA A 147 -2.73 -1.12 9.23
CA ALA A 147 -3.43 -2.15 8.49
C ALA A 147 -4.27 -3.06 9.40
N GLY A 148 -5.47 -3.42 8.94
CA GLY A 148 -6.39 -4.32 9.66
C GLY A 148 -7.19 -3.66 10.77
N THR A 149 -7.14 -2.34 10.94
CA THR A 149 -7.91 -1.61 11.96
C THR A 149 -9.28 -1.14 11.47
N GLY A 150 -9.49 -1.01 10.16
CA GLY A 150 -10.69 -0.34 9.65
C GLY A 150 -10.80 1.14 10.08
N ASN A 151 -9.68 1.75 10.49
CA ASN A 151 -9.57 3.14 10.92
C ASN A 151 -8.52 3.85 10.05
N VAL A 152 -8.98 4.78 9.23
CA VAL A 152 -8.17 5.45 8.20
C VAL A 152 -7.23 6.54 8.77
N VAL A 153 -7.34 6.86 10.05
CA VAL A 153 -6.65 8.02 10.67
C VAL A 153 -5.13 8.03 10.45
N GLU A 154 -4.47 6.88 10.55
CA GLU A 154 -3.01 6.80 10.34
C GLU A 154 -2.63 6.94 8.85
N ALA A 155 -3.41 6.37 7.92
CA ALA A 155 -3.21 6.57 6.49
C ALA A 155 -3.37 8.05 6.10
N VAL A 156 -4.38 8.73 6.65
CA VAL A 156 -4.58 10.18 6.50
C VAL A 156 -3.37 10.96 7.04
N ARG A 157 -2.89 10.61 8.23
CA ARG A 157 -1.71 11.26 8.84
C ARG A 157 -0.49 11.11 7.93
N HIS A 158 -0.18 9.90 7.47
CA HIS A 158 0.97 9.63 6.60
C HIS A 158 0.86 10.36 5.26
N MET A 159 -0.31 10.31 4.61
CA MET A 159 -0.51 11.02 3.34
C MET A 159 -0.34 12.52 3.51
N ARG A 160 -0.93 13.12 4.55
CA ARG A 160 -0.77 14.55 4.84
C ARG A 160 0.68 14.92 5.15
N THR A 161 1.41 14.07 5.88
CA THR A 161 2.84 14.26 6.18
C THR A 161 3.66 14.26 4.89
N ILE A 162 3.49 13.27 4.02
CA ILE A 162 4.19 13.18 2.74
C ILE A 162 3.86 14.38 1.84
N GLN A 163 2.58 14.66 1.62
CA GLN A 163 2.14 15.76 0.76
C GLN A 163 2.51 17.13 1.33
N GLY A 164 2.50 17.29 2.66
CA GLY A 164 2.97 18.50 3.34
C GLY A 164 4.44 18.75 3.09
N ALA A 165 5.28 17.75 3.31
CA ALA A 165 6.72 17.84 3.08
C ALA A 165 7.06 18.11 1.61
N ILE A 166 6.32 17.54 0.65
CA ILE A 166 6.50 17.84 -0.78
C ILE A 166 6.26 19.33 -1.05
N ARG A 167 5.12 19.89 -0.57
CA ARG A 167 4.81 21.31 -0.76
C ARG A 167 5.85 22.24 -0.11
N GLU A 168 6.44 21.84 1.01
CA GLU A 168 7.47 22.61 1.69
C GLU A 168 8.79 22.70 0.92
N ILE A 169 9.11 21.70 0.09
CA ILE A 169 10.37 21.65 -0.64
C ILE A 169 10.28 22.24 -2.05
N GLU A 170 9.09 22.43 -2.63
CA GLU A 170 8.90 22.87 -4.02
C GLU A 170 9.59 24.21 -4.37
N ASN A 171 9.69 25.13 -3.41
CA ASN A 171 10.24 26.45 -3.63
C ASN A 171 11.58 26.70 -2.92
N LYS A 172 12.24 25.64 -2.43
CA LYS A 172 13.53 25.74 -1.75
C LYS A 172 14.68 25.87 -2.74
N THR A 173 15.69 26.63 -2.35
CA THR A 173 16.97 26.67 -3.07
C THR A 173 17.70 25.33 -2.99
N GLU A 174 18.71 25.13 -3.82
CA GLU A 174 19.50 23.89 -3.84
C GLU A 174 20.19 23.64 -2.50
N GLU A 175 20.73 24.67 -1.84
CA GLU A 175 21.34 24.54 -0.52
C GLU A 175 20.33 24.14 0.56
N GLU A 176 19.13 24.71 0.52
CA GLU A 176 18.03 24.35 1.44
C GLU A 176 17.58 22.91 1.21
N LEU A 177 17.49 22.44 -0.05
CA LEU A 177 17.18 21.03 -0.36
C LEU A 177 18.26 20.09 0.17
N TRP A 178 19.53 20.49 0.19
CA TRP A 178 20.60 19.69 0.81
C TRP A 178 20.47 19.60 2.32
N GLN A 179 20.00 20.66 2.96
CA GLN A 179 19.71 20.64 4.38
C GLN A 179 18.55 19.69 4.67
N VAL A 180 17.43 19.83 3.93
CA VAL A 180 16.27 18.92 4.06
C VAL A 180 16.67 17.46 3.86
N ALA A 181 17.46 17.14 2.83
CA ALA A 181 17.93 15.78 2.57
C ALA A 181 18.64 15.15 3.78
N ARG A 182 19.43 15.96 4.49
CA ARG A 182 20.10 15.52 5.75
C ARG A 182 19.11 15.35 6.89
N GLU A 183 18.19 16.29 7.06
CA GLU A 183 17.20 16.28 8.14
C GLU A 183 16.26 15.08 8.06
N ILE A 184 15.79 14.73 6.83
CA ILE A 184 14.90 13.60 6.60
C ILE A 184 15.65 12.29 6.27
N ASN A 185 16.97 12.31 6.32
CA ASN A 185 17.84 11.18 6.00
C ASN A 185 17.49 10.53 4.66
N ALA A 186 17.40 11.33 3.58
CA ALA A 186 17.02 10.88 2.25
C ALA A 186 18.08 11.24 1.20
N PRO A 187 18.19 10.50 0.09
CA PRO A 187 19.11 10.80 -0.99
C PRO A 187 18.82 12.19 -1.60
N ARG A 188 19.84 13.04 -1.63
CA ARG A 188 19.75 14.42 -2.12
C ARG A 188 19.12 14.53 -3.50
N GLU A 189 19.52 13.67 -4.43
CA GLU A 189 19.02 13.72 -5.82
C GLU A 189 17.53 13.37 -5.88
N LEU A 190 17.03 12.51 -5.01
CA LEU A 190 15.61 12.20 -4.93
C LEU A 190 14.81 13.33 -4.29
N VAL A 191 15.36 14.02 -3.29
CA VAL A 191 14.73 15.23 -2.71
C VAL A 191 14.60 16.32 -3.77
N LYS A 192 15.68 16.60 -4.52
CA LYS A 192 15.69 17.56 -5.63
C LYS A 192 14.66 17.19 -6.71
N LEU A 193 14.68 15.93 -7.15
CA LEU A 193 13.73 15.44 -8.16
C LEU A 193 12.27 15.53 -7.68
N THR A 194 12.03 15.31 -6.39
CA THR A 194 10.69 15.45 -5.78
C THR A 194 10.24 16.90 -5.77
N ALA A 195 11.11 17.83 -5.39
CA ALA A 195 10.82 19.27 -5.43
C ALA A 195 10.51 19.75 -6.85
N GLU A 196 11.32 19.34 -7.85
CA GLU A 196 11.12 19.68 -9.26
C GLU A 196 9.80 19.14 -9.84
N LYS A 197 9.33 17.99 -9.37
CA LYS A 197 8.11 17.32 -9.86
C LYS A 197 6.85 17.66 -9.07
N GLY A 198 6.97 18.27 -7.88
CA GLY A 198 5.87 18.43 -6.96
C GLY A 198 5.25 17.09 -6.48
N ARG A 199 6.02 16.00 -6.58
CA ARG A 199 5.57 14.65 -6.18
C ARG A 199 6.75 13.68 -6.07
N ILE A 200 6.60 12.61 -5.32
CA ILE A 200 7.61 11.54 -5.33
C ILE A 200 7.74 10.93 -6.74
N PRO A 201 8.93 10.42 -7.11
CA PRO A 201 9.20 9.95 -8.49
C PRO A 201 8.37 8.76 -8.95
N VAL A 202 7.78 8.02 -8.01
CA VAL A 202 6.94 6.82 -8.25
C VAL A 202 5.49 7.10 -7.85
N VAL A 203 4.57 6.19 -8.14
CA VAL A 203 3.19 6.28 -7.67
C VAL A 203 3.12 6.11 -6.15
N ASN A 204 2.22 6.87 -5.51
CA ASN A 204 2.02 6.86 -4.06
C ASN A 204 0.57 6.51 -3.75
N PHE A 205 0.34 5.28 -3.32
CA PHE A 205 -0.98 4.76 -2.96
C PHE A 205 -1.29 5.00 -1.48
N SER A 206 -2.55 4.95 -1.13
CA SER A 206 -2.97 4.88 0.26
C SER A 206 -3.25 3.44 0.67
N ALA A 207 -2.78 3.05 1.85
CA ALA A 207 -3.08 1.77 2.48
C ALA A 207 -3.25 1.95 3.99
N GLY A 208 -3.96 1.01 4.61
CA GLY A 208 -4.13 0.89 6.05
C GLY A 208 -5.37 1.59 6.59
N GLY A 209 -6.40 0.81 6.91
CA GLY A 209 -7.59 1.27 7.61
C GLY A 209 -8.75 1.75 6.75
N ILE A 210 -8.67 1.69 5.44
CA ILE A 210 -9.80 2.01 4.54
C ILE A 210 -10.88 0.95 4.72
N ALA A 211 -12.11 1.36 5.07
CA ALA A 211 -13.23 0.48 5.34
C ALA A 211 -14.52 0.88 4.60
N THR A 212 -14.60 2.09 4.07
CA THR A 212 -15.80 2.62 3.39
C THR A 212 -15.45 3.27 2.05
N PRO A 213 -16.43 3.43 1.13
CA PRO A 213 -16.21 4.18 -0.11
C PRO A 213 -15.72 5.62 0.15
N ALA A 214 -16.30 6.28 1.17
CA ALA A 214 -15.89 7.63 1.55
C ALA A 214 -14.44 7.71 2.06
N ASP A 215 -13.93 6.69 2.76
CA ASP A 215 -12.50 6.62 3.15
C ASP A 215 -11.60 6.57 1.91
N ALA A 216 -11.97 5.77 0.90
CA ALA A 216 -11.21 5.66 -0.34
C ALA A 216 -11.19 7.01 -1.09
N ALA A 217 -12.34 7.65 -1.25
CA ALA A 217 -12.44 8.97 -1.86
C ALA A 217 -11.66 10.04 -1.09
N LEU A 218 -11.69 10.02 0.26
CA LEU A 218 -10.89 10.91 1.10
C LEU A 218 -9.40 10.78 0.78
N MET A 219 -8.89 9.56 0.68
CA MET A 219 -7.47 9.34 0.41
C MET A 219 -7.07 9.80 -0.99
N MET A 220 -7.95 9.61 -1.98
CA MET A 220 -7.73 10.13 -3.34
C MET A 220 -7.69 11.67 -3.35
N GLN A 221 -8.63 12.34 -2.68
CA GLN A 221 -8.64 13.81 -2.55
C GLN A 221 -7.43 14.35 -1.77
N LEU A 222 -6.83 13.57 -0.87
CA LEU A 222 -5.59 13.92 -0.18
C LEU A 222 -4.34 13.73 -1.05
N GLY A 223 -4.47 13.24 -2.29
CA GLY A 223 -3.41 13.12 -3.27
C GLY A 223 -2.82 11.72 -3.43
N ALA A 224 -3.52 10.69 -3.02
CA ALA A 224 -3.15 9.32 -3.35
C ALA A 224 -3.31 9.07 -4.86
N ASP A 225 -2.44 8.22 -5.41
CA ASP A 225 -2.52 7.75 -6.80
C ASP A 225 -3.42 6.51 -6.97
N GLY A 226 -4.00 6.00 -5.88
CA GLY A 226 -4.87 4.85 -5.77
C GLY A 226 -4.92 4.33 -4.34
N VAL A 227 -5.64 3.26 -4.08
CA VAL A 227 -5.83 2.71 -2.74
C VAL A 227 -5.60 1.21 -2.68
N PHE A 228 -5.09 0.74 -1.53
CA PHE A 228 -5.08 -0.67 -1.13
C PHE A 228 -6.17 -0.89 -0.09
N VAL A 229 -7.01 -1.89 -0.29
CA VAL A 229 -8.08 -2.24 0.65
C VAL A 229 -8.14 -3.76 0.81
N GLY A 230 -8.18 -4.24 2.03
CA GLY A 230 -8.26 -5.67 2.31
C GLY A 230 -9.36 -6.00 3.33
N SER A 231 -9.01 -5.95 4.62
CA SER A 231 -9.96 -6.26 5.69
C SER A 231 -11.24 -5.41 5.62
N GLY A 232 -11.14 -4.17 5.18
CA GLY A 232 -12.30 -3.28 5.04
C GLY A 232 -13.38 -3.83 4.10
N ILE A 233 -13.00 -4.55 3.06
CA ILE A 233 -13.92 -5.23 2.14
C ILE A 233 -14.33 -6.59 2.71
N PHE A 234 -13.38 -7.49 2.91
CA PHE A 234 -13.65 -8.90 3.19
C PHE A 234 -14.08 -9.22 4.63
N LYS A 235 -14.11 -8.21 5.51
CA LYS A 235 -14.70 -8.28 6.86
C LYS A 235 -15.98 -7.43 7.01
N SER A 236 -16.48 -6.86 5.92
CA SER A 236 -17.81 -6.24 5.86
C SER A 236 -18.91 -7.30 5.76
N GLU A 237 -20.16 -6.87 5.96
CA GLU A 237 -21.31 -7.76 5.84
C GLU A 237 -21.54 -8.21 4.39
N ASN A 238 -21.27 -7.34 3.40
CA ASN A 238 -21.48 -7.61 1.98
C ASN A 238 -20.24 -7.27 1.14
N PRO A 239 -19.20 -8.15 1.11
CA PRO A 239 -17.93 -7.87 0.46
C PRO A 239 -18.03 -7.49 -1.02
N GLU A 240 -18.91 -8.14 -1.80
CA GLU A 240 -19.09 -7.85 -3.23
C GLU A 240 -19.64 -6.44 -3.46
N LEU A 241 -20.62 -5.99 -2.66
CA LEU A 241 -21.17 -4.65 -2.76
C LEU A 241 -20.15 -3.60 -2.32
N VAL A 242 -19.47 -3.84 -1.20
CA VAL A 242 -18.44 -2.92 -0.69
C VAL A 242 -17.27 -2.83 -1.66
N ALA A 243 -16.83 -3.93 -2.28
CA ALA A 243 -15.76 -3.92 -3.27
C ALA A 243 -16.11 -3.01 -4.47
N LYS A 244 -17.28 -3.18 -5.06
CA LYS A 244 -17.79 -2.33 -6.17
C LYS A 244 -17.90 -0.87 -5.76
N ALA A 245 -18.49 -0.59 -4.60
CA ALA A 245 -18.66 0.77 -4.09
C ALA A 245 -17.30 1.48 -3.84
N VAL A 246 -16.30 0.76 -3.33
CA VAL A 246 -14.94 1.29 -3.14
C VAL A 246 -14.27 1.59 -4.48
N VAL A 247 -14.43 0.73 -5.49
CA VAL A 247 -13.88 0.97 -6.84
C VAL A 247 -14.50 2.21 -7.46
N GLU A 248 -15.82 2.33 -7.44
CA GLU A 248 -16.54 3.49 -7.98
C GLU A 248 -16.16 4.79 -7.26
N ALA A 249 -16.13 4.78 -5.92
CA ALA A 249 -15.75 5.95 -5.14
C ALA A 249 -14.27 6.35 -5.35
N THR A 250 -13.39 5.38 -5.65
CA THR A 250 -11.99 5.66 -6.00
C THR A 250 -11.88 6.28 -7.38
N ALA A 251 -12.62 5.77 -8.36
CA ALA A 251 -12.61 6.28 -9.73
C ALA A 251 -13.24 7.68 -9.84
N HIS A 252 -14.26 7.95 -9.04
CA HIS A 252 -15.06 9.18 -9.07
C HIS A 252 -14.96 9.96 -7.74
N TYR A 253 -13.79 10.03 -7.15
CA TYR A 253 -13.57 10.54 -5.78
C TYR A 253 -13.92 12.02 -5.56
N GLU A 254 -14.16 12.80 -6.61
CA GLU A 254 -14.62 14.20 -6.53
C GLU A 254 -16.14 14.34 -6.66
N ASP A 255 -16.86 13.26 -7.00
CA ASP A 255 -18.31 13.26 -7.19
C ASP A 255 -19.01 12.82 -5.89
N ALA A 256 -19.43 13.82 -5.09
CA ALA A 256 -20.08 13.58 -3.81
C ALA A 256 -21.44 12.89 -3.95
N ASP A 257 -22.18 13.14 -5.03
CA ASP A 257 -23.50 12.53 -5.26
C ASP A 257 -23.31 11.04 -5.58
N LEU A 258 -22.37 10.69 -6.45
CA LEU A 258 -22.02 9.30 -6.73
C LEU A 258 -21.50 8.57 -5.49
N ILE A 259 -20.63 9.21 -4.69
CA ILE A 259 -20.12 8.60 -3.44
C ILE A 259 -21.28 8.33 -2.47
N ALA A 260 -22.26 9.22 -2.37
CA ALA A 260 -23.46 9.02 -1.54
C ALA A 260 -24.27 7.82 -2.04
N ASP A 261 -24.53 7.74 -3.35
CA ASP A 261 -25.30 6.66 -3.97
C ASP A 261 -24.64 5.30 -3.74
N VAL A 262 -23.33 5.16 -4.03
CA VAL A 262 -22.63 3.88 -3.87
C VAL A 262 -22.39 3.51 -2.40
N SER A 263 -22.54 4.45 -1.46
CA SER A 263 -22.45 4.18 -0.02
C SER A 263 -23.75 3.72 0.61
N THR A 264 -24.84 3.67 -0.17
CA THR A 264 -26.17 3.33 0.33
C THR A 264 -26.37 1.82 0.38
N ASP A 265 -27.01 1.32 1.44
CA ASP A 265 -27.42 -0.08 1.64
C ASP A 265 -26.29 -1.13 1.53
N LEU A 266 -25.08 -0.78 1.90
CA LEU A 266 -23.93 -1.69 1.88
C LEU A 266 -23.92 -2.73 3.03
N GLY A 267 -24.81 -2.58 4.01
CA GLY A 267 -24.78 -3.35 5.25
C GLY A 267 -23.73 -2.81 6.24
N ALA A 268 -23.42 -3.60 7.27
CA ALA A 268 -22.47 -3.20 8.28
C ALA A 268 -21.03 -3.20 7.71
N ALA A 269 -20.34 -2.08 7.89
CA ALA A 269 -18.92 -2.00 7.59
C ALA A 269 -18.11 -2.90 8.52
N MET A 270 -16.85 -3.18 8.17
CA MET A 270 -15.91 -3.84 9.06
C MET A 270 -15.92 -3.15 10.45
N PRO A 271 -16.09 -3.91 11.57
CA PRO A 271 -15.90 -3.34 12.89
C PRO A 271 -14.45 -2.87 13.05
N GLY A 272 -14.27 -1.57 13.30
CA GLY A 272 -12.96 -0.96 13.41
C GLY A 272 -12.35 -1.13 14.80
N ILE A 273 -11.06 -0.77 14.92
CA ILE A 273 -10.32 -0.65 16.17
C ILE A 273 -9.84 0.80 16.28
N ASP A 274 -10.09 1.45 17.42
CA ASP A 274 -9.50 2.77 17.67
C ASP A 274 -7.98 2.63 17.79
N ILE A 275 -7.24 3.48 17.10
CA ILE A 275 -5.78 3.47 17.15
C ILE A 275 -5.21 3.64 18.56
N ASN A 276 -5.95 4.34 19.45
CA ASN A 276 -5.58 4.55 20.84
C ASN A 276 -5.69 3.28 21.70
N GLU A 277 -6.41 2.27 21.23
CA GLU A 277 -6.52 0.96 21.87
C GLU A 277 -5.34 0.04 21.53
N ILE A 278 -4.49 0.42 20.55
CA ILE A 278 -3.33 -0.37 20.12
C ILE A 278 -2.08 0.23 20.77
N PRO A 279 -1.39 -0.52 21.66
CA PRO A 279 -0.09 -0.12 22.18
C PRO A 279 0.89 0.25 21.06
N GLU A 280 1.73 1.24 21.29
CA GLU A 280 2.64 1.74 20.24
C GLU A 280 3.58 0.66 19.74
N GLU A 281 4.05 -0.22 20.61
CA GLU A 281 4.91 -1.37 20.31
C GLU A 281 4.22 -2.45 19.46
N GLU A 282 2.87 -2.48 19.44
CA GLU A 282 2.08 -3.43 18.65
C GLU A 282 1.64 -2.86 17.30
N ARG A 283 1.91 -1.58 17.04
CA ARG A 283 1.55 -0.95 15.76
C ARG A 283 2.43 -1.47 14.65
N LEU A 284 1.80 -2.05 13.63
CA LEU A 284 2.50 -2.64 12.48
C LEU A 284 3.32 -1.60 11.71
N GLN A 285 2.84 -0.36 11.64
CA GLN A 285 3.53 0.74 10.97
C GLN A 285 4.93 1.04 11.51
N ASN A 286 5.23 0.60 12.73
CA ASN A 286 6.54 0.82 13.36
C ASN A 286 7.62 -0.17 12.88
N ARG A 287 7.25 -1.23 12.17
CA ARG A 287 8.19 -2.19 11.62
C ARG A 287 8.97 -1.59 10.44
N GLY A 288 10.26 -1.92 10.34
CA GLY A 288 11.14 -1.47 9.26
C GLY A 288 11.42 0.05 9.27
N ASN A 289 11.33 0.69 10.42
CA ASN A 289 11.61 2.11 10.60
C ASN A 289 13.09 2.37 10.86
N LEU A 290 13.94 1.93 9.98
CA LEU A 290 15.36 2.24 10.07
C LEU A 290 15.60 3.69 9.63
N ILE A 291 16.29 4.42 10.49
CA ILE A 291 16.73 5.81 10.31
C ILE A 291 17.94 5.83 9.38
#